data_89c5ddeb8bf514b70a1c90ec2b3edfef
#
_entry.id   89c5ddeb8bf514b70a1c90ec2b3edfef
#
_cell.length_a   1.000
_cell.length_b   1.000
_cell.length_c   1.000
_cell.angle_alpha   90.00
_cell.angle_beta   90.00
_cell.angle_gamma   90.00
#
_symmetry.space_group_name_H-M   'P 1'
#
loop_
_entity.id
_entity.type
_entity.pdbx_description
1 polymer ?
#
loop_
_entity_poly.entity_id
_entity_poly.type
_entity_poly.pdbx_seq_one_letter_code
_entity_poly.pdbx_strand_id
1 'polypeptide(L)'
;YEICACLVGSEMCIRDSSHLSRNTVKRGFIVLACGAAVSIVTAVIMPAIGIEGAEIYFGILSCLGCCMIIGGLLQRPLKKCPAGIGMLICVLLFILTYSVSAHSLLFGLIKLPDSLYKSNLLCPLGFFGDDFFSADYFPLLPWLFMFLTGAFIGRYAEAGAFPEALYKSRCKFLQKAGKNSLWIYLLHQPALYAIMYIISFIMLLAL
;
A
#
# COMPACT_ATOMS: atom_id res chain seq x y z
N TYR A 1 -10.50 1.13 0.98
CA TYR A 1 -9.02 1.26 0.99
C TYR A 1 -8.35 0.15 0.16
N GLU A 2 -8.82 -1.10 0.24
CA GLU A 2 -8.22 -2.27 -0.44
C GLU A 2 -8.33 -2.22 -1.97
N ILE A 3 -9.46 -1.76 -2.48
CA ILE A 3 -9.70 -1.59 -3.93
C ILE A 3 -8.80 -0.49 -4.51
N CYS A 4 -8.47 0.54 -3.72
CA CYS A 4 -7.64 1.65 -4.17
C CYS A 4 -6.18 1.24 -4.43
N ALA A 5 -5.60 0.34 -3.62
CA ALA A 5 -4.25 -0.18 -3.83
C ALA A 5 -4.16 -1.02 -5.11
N CYS A 6 -5.19 -1.80 -5.42
CA CYS A 6 -5.27 -2.59 -6.66
C CYS A 6 -5.48 -1.70 -7.89
N LEU A 7 -6.35 -0.68 -7.80
CA LEU A 7 -6.60 0.30 -8.87
C LEU A 7 -5.39 1.20 -9.14
N VAL A 8 -4.70 1.67 -8.10
CA VAL A 8 -3.47 2.46 -8.23
C VAL A 8 -2.38 1.64 -8.92
N GLY A 9 -2.26 0.34 -8.59
CA GLY A 9 -1.38 -0.58 -9.30
C GLY A 9 -1.72 -0.70 -10.79
N SER A 10 -2.99 -0.85 -11.13
CA SER A 10 -3.45 -0.98 -12.52
C SER A 10 -3.35 0.33 -13.31
N GLU A 11 -3.74 1.49 -12.74
CA GLU A 11 -3.63 2.78 -13.42
C GLU A 11 -2.19 3.21 -13.68
N MET A 12 -1.27 2.94 -12.74
CA MET A 12 0.15 3.16 -12.98
C MET A 12 0.70 2.25 -14.07
N CYS A 13 0.24 0.99 -14.17
CA CYS A 13 0.64 0.07 -15.23
C CYS A 13 0.10 0.49 -16.61
N ILE A 14 -1.14 0.92 -16.72
CA ILE A 14 -1.77 1.27 -18.02
C ILE A 14 -1.14 2.53 -18.64
N ARG A 15 -0.69 3.49 -17.84
CA ARG A 15 -0.16 4.77 -18.34
C ARG A 15 1.30 4.74 -18.75
N ASP A 16 2.09 3.78 -18.27
CA ASP A 16 3.55 3.71 -18.45
C ASP A 16 4.03 2.52 -19.27
N SER A 17 3.15 1.83 -20.00
CA SER A 17 3.47 0.59 -20.71
C SER A 17 4.59 0.67 -21.74
N SER A 18 4.90 1.85 -22.27
CA SER A 18 6.01 2.06 -23.22
C SER A 18 7.39 2.31 -22.58
N HIS A 19 7.44 2.71 -21.28
CA HIS A 19 8.70 3.08 -20.60
C HIS A 19 8.87 2.46 -19.18
N LEU A 20 8.18 1.39 -18.88
CA LEU A 20 7.86 0.92 -17.52
C LEU A 20 9.05 0.53 -16.62
N SER A 21 10.15 0.01 -17.17
CA SER A 21 11.15 -0.67 -16.34
C SER A 21 11.96 0.28 -15.42
N ARG A 22 12.40 1.44 -15.89
CA ARG A 22 13.22 2.37 -15.08
C ARG A 22 12.39 3.39 -14.29
N ASN A 23 11.22 3.77 -14.78
CA ASN A 23 10.41 4.81 -14.16
C ASN A 23 9.62 4.30 -12.96
N THR A 24 9.14 3.04 -12.98
CA THR A 24 8.38 2.44 -11.87
C THR A 24 9.25 2.30 -10.62
N VAL A 25 10.48 1.82 -10.75
CA VAL A 25 11.41 1.70 -9.63
C VAL A 25 11.76 3.07 -9.05
N LYS A 26 12.04 4.08 -9.89
CA LYS A 26 12.29 5.45 -9.41
C LYS A 26 11.10 6.03 -8.64
N ARG A 27 9.90 5.84 -9.16
CA ARG A 27 8.66 6.25 -8.47
C ARG A 27 8.48 5.50 -7.16
N GLY A 28 8.76 4.19 -7.13
CA GLY A 28 8.75 3.39 -5.92
C GLY A 28 9.66 3.96 -4.84
N PHE A 29 10.87 4.40 -5.19
CA PHE A 29 11.79 5.07 -4.27
C PHE A 29 11.24 6.42 -3.77
N ILE A 30 10.60 7.21 -4.63
CA ILE A 30 9.99 8.49 -4.21
C ILE A 30 8.85 8.24 -3.22
N VAL A 31 7.96 7.27 -3.52
CA VAL A 31 6.85 6.92 -2.62
C VAL A 31 7.36 6.36 -1.30
N LEU A 32 8.40 5.52 -1.34
CA LEU A 32 9.05 4.99 -0.14
C LEU A 32 9.69 6.10 0.70
N ALA A 33 10.35 7.06 0.07
CA ALA A 33 10.93 8.23 0.75
C ALA A 33 9.83 9.09 1.40
N CYS A 34 8.69 9.28 0.73
CA CYS A 34 7.53 9.95 1.33
C CYS A 34 6.98 9.15 2.53
N GLY A 35 6.91 7.82 2.42
CA GLY A 35 6.51 6.96 3.54
C GLY A 35 7.45 7.07 4.73
N ALA A 36 8.76 7.04 4.49
CA ALA A 36 9.78 7.23 5.53
C ALA A 36 9.68 8.62 6.18
N ALA A 37 9.43 9.67 5.41
CA ALA A 37 9.21 11.01 5.95
C ALA A 37 7.97 11.06 6.87
N VAL A 38 6.87 10.43 6.47
CA VAL A 38 5.67 10.32 7.34
C VAL A 38 6.00 9.55 8.61
N SER A 39 6.71 8.43 8.53
CA SER A 39 7.13 7.64 9.70
C SER A 39 8.01 8.47 10.66
N ILE A 40 8.96 9.24 10.15
CA ILE A 40 9.81 10.13 10.99
C ILE A 40 8.95 11.19 11.66
N VAL A 41 8.04 11.84 10.94
CA VAL A 41 7.17 12.86 11.52
C VAL A 41 6.28 12.28 12.62
N THR A 42 5.66 11.13 12.38
CA THR A 42 4.70 10.53 13.31
C THR A 42 5.38 9.82 14.48
N ALA A 43 6.53 9.18 14.30
CA ALA A 43 7.22 8.43 15.35
C ALA A 43 8.22 9.28 16.17
N VAL A 44 8.69 10.42 15.62
CA VAL A 44 9.69 11.27 16.31
C VAL A 44 9.13 12.64 16.66
N ILE A 45 8.55 13.36 15.69
CA ILE A 45 8.12 14.75 15.88
C ILE A 45 6.82 14.82 16.70
N MET A 46 5.83 13.97 16.42
CA MET A 46 4.54 14.02 17.15
C MET A 46 4.68 13.69 18.64
N PRO A 47 5.40 12.65 19.07
CA PRO A 47 5.64 12.41 20.49
C PRO A 47 6.42 13.56 21.18
N ALA A 48 7.36 14.19 20.47
CA ALA A 48 8.10 15.34 21.00
C ALA A 48 7.22 16.57 21.28
N ILE A 49 6.05 16.65 20.63
CA ILE A 49 5.06 17.73 20.85
C ILE A 49 3.95 17.30 21.82
N GLY A 50 4.04 16.07 22.37
CA GLY A 50 3.07 15.53 23.32
C GLY A 50 1.85 14.86 22.68
N ILE A 51 1.92 14.50 21.39
CA ILE A 51 0.87 13.74 20.67
C ILE A 51 1.32 12.28 20.61
N GLU A 52 0.75 11.44 21.46
CA GLU A 52 1.02 10.01 21.54
C GLU A 52 -0.05 9.21 20.77
N GLY A 53 0.30 7.99 20.33
CA GLY A 53 -0.63 7.07 19.65
C GLY A 53 -0.86 7.34 18.17
N ALA A 54 -0.10 8.26 17.54
CA ALA A 54 -0.14 8.54 16.11
C ALA A 54 1.04 7.93 15.34
N GLU A 55 1.82 7.07 15.97
CA GLU A 55 3.07 6.51 15.46
C GLU A 55 2.80 5.57 14.27
N ILE A 56 3.50 5.80 13.16
CA ILE A 56 3.43 4.98 11.95
C ILE A 56 4.84 4.51 11.62
N TYR A 57 5.11 3.23 11.83
CA TYR A 57 6.43 2.64 11.53
C TYR A 57 6.50 2.12 10.10
N PHE A 58 5.49 1.43 9.62
CA PHE A 58 5.41 0.91 8.26
C PHE A 58 3.98 1.04 7.72
N GLY A 59 3.68 2.20 7.14
CA GLY A 59 2.37 2.54 6.60
C GLY A 59 2.18 2.13 5.14
N ILE A 60 1.00 2.42 4.59
CA ILE A 60 0.60 2.08 3.22
C ILE A 60 1.55 2.66 2.16
N LEU A 61 2.13 3.87 2.37
CA LEU A 61 3.10 4.46 1.43
C LEU A 61 4.39 3.65 1.37
N SER A 62 4.91 3.21 2.53
CA SER A 62 6.10 2.38 2.60
C SER A 62 5.87 1.03 1.93
N CYS A 63 4.72 0.41 2.21
CA CYS A 63 4.29 -0.83 1.57
C CYS A 63 4.18 -0.66 0.05
N LEU A 64 3.47 0.36 -0.44
CA LEU A 64 3.27 0.63 -1.86
C LEU A 64 4.60 0.92 -2.56
N GLY A 65 5.49 1.72 -1.94
CA GLY A 65 6.84 1.99 -2.45
C GLY A 65 7.65 0.72 -2.64
N CYS A 66 7.66 -0.18 -1.64
CA CYS A 66 8.29 -1.49 -1.72
C CYS A 66 7.67 -2.37 -2.82
N CYS A 67 6.33 -2.43 -2.91
CA CYS A 67 5.62 -3.17 -3.95
C CYS A 67 5.98 -2.68 -5.36
N MET A 68 6.09 -1.36 -5.56
CA MET A 68 6.50 -0.76 -6.84
C MET A 68 7.95 -1.10 -7.20
N ILE A 69 8.86 -1.08 -6.24
CA ILE A 69 10.27 -1.45 -6.44
C ILE A 69 10.37 -2.92 -6.82
N ILE A 70 9.77 -3.81 -6.01
CA ILE A 70 9.78 -5.26 -6.24
C ILE A 70 9.09 -5.61 -7.56
N GLY A 71 7.91 -5.06 -7.82
CA GLY A 71 7.18 -5.26 -9.08
C GLY A 71 7.94 -4.78 -10.29
N GLY A 72 8.62 -3.63 -10.19
CA GLY A 72 9.50 -3.10 -11.23
C GLY A 72 10.73 -3.98 -11.51
N LEU A 73 11.35 -4.55 -10.47
CA LEU A 73 12.46 -5.49 -10.60
C LEU A 73 12.00 -6.85 -11.18
N LEU A 74 10.84 -7.32 -10.76
CA LEU A 74 10.25 -8.58 -11.22
C LEU A 74 9.56 -8.47 -12.58
N GLN A 75 9.51 -7.30 -13.19
CA GLN A 75 8.77 -7.08 -14.45
C GLN A 75 9.20 -8.03 -15.57
N ARG A 76 10.52 -8.30 -15.71
CA ARG A 76 11.03 -9.21 -16.74
C ARG A 76 10.51 -10.64 -16.60
N PRO A 77 10.60 -11.31 -15.43
CA PRO A 77 10.02 -12.64 -15.24
C PRO A 77 8.48 -12.62 -15.29
N LEU A 78 7.83 -11.58 -14.77
CA LEU A 78 6.38 -11.46 -14.81
C LEU A 78 5.83 -11.37 -16.25
N LYS A 79 6.54 -10.68 -17.18
CA LYS A 79 6.15 -10.63 -18.59
C LYS A 79 6.19 -11.99 -19.29
N LYS A 80 7.05 -12.90 -18.87
CA LYS A 80 7.15 -14.26 -19.44
C LYS A 80 6.02 -15.18 -18.96
N CYS A 81 5.41 -14.88 -17.82
CA CYS A 81 4.32 -15.65 -17.25
C CYS A 81 2.99 -15.32 -17.97
N PRO A 82 2.16 -16.32 -18.35
CA PRO A 82 0.80 -16.07 -18.84
C PRO A 82 0.00 -15.29 -17.79
N ALA A 83 -0.67 -14.21 -18.21
CA ALA A 83 -1.28 -13.28 -17.26
C ALA A 83 -2.33 -13.95 -16.35
N GLY A 84 -3.12 -14.90 -16.89
CA GLY A 84 -4.12 -15.63 -16.09
C GLY A 84 -3.52 -16.54 -15.03
N ILE A 85 -2.45 -17.26 -15.36
CA ILE A 85 -1.77 -18.14 -14.40
C ILE A 85 -1.07 -17.29 -13.34
N GLY A 86 -0.39 -16.22 -13.75
CA GLY A 86 0.26 -15.30 -12.82
C GLY A 86 -0.72 -14.66 -11.84
N MET A 87 -1.88 -14.21 -12.34
CA MET A 87 -2.95 -13.67 -11.50
C MET A 87 -3.47 -14.71 -10.50
N LEU A 88 -3.74 -15.94 -10.94
CA LEU A 88 -4.21 -17.02 -10.07
C LEU A 88 -3.20 -17.33 -8.97
N ILE A 89 -1.92 -17.46 -9.31
CA ILE A 89 -0.86 -17.71 -8.33
C ILE A 89 -0.78 -16.57 -7.31
N CYS A 90 -0.82 -15.31 -7.75
CA CYS A 90 -0.78 -14.16 -6.84
C CYS A 90 -1.99 -14.12 -5.90
N VAL A 91 -3.19 -14.43 -6.38
CA VAL A 91 -4.40 -14.52 -5.55
C VAL A 91 -4.28 -15.66 -4.53
N LEU A 92 -3.79 -16.82 -4.92
CA LEU A 92 -3.56 -17.93 -4.00
C LEU A 92 -2.53 -17.59 -2.93
N LEU A 93 -1.42 -16.93 -3.30
CA LEU A 93 -0.41 -16.46 -2.36
C LEU A 93 -0.95 -15.37 -1.43
N PHE A 94 -1.80 -14.49 -1.92
CA PHE A 94 -2.50 -13.51 -1.10
C PHE A 94 -3.36 -14.20 -0.02
N ILE A 95 -4.19 -15.16 -0.43
CA ILE A 95 -5.05 -15.94 0.49
C ILE A 95 -4.18 -16.70 1.51
N LEU A 96 -3.09 -17.33 1.05
CA LEU A 96 -2.17 -18.08 1.90
C LEU A 96 -1.54 -17.20 2.99
N THR A 97 -1.10 -15.98 2.62
CA THR A 97 -0.35 -15.08 3.51
C THR A 97 -1.22 -14.06 4.24
N TYR A 98 -2.52 -14.04 4.00
CA TYR A 98 -3.45 -13.05 4.56
C TYR A 98 -3.38 -12.97 6.09
N SER A 99 -3.27 -14.10 6.76
CA SER A 99 -3.26 -14.20 8.22
C SER A 99 -1.86 -14.22 8.84
N VAL A 100 -0.80 -13.87 8.09
CA VAL A 100 0.58 -13.86 8.62
C VAL A 100 0.70 -12.97 9.85
N SER A 101 0.11 -11.78 9.83
CA SER A 101 0.11 -10.87 10.98
C SER A 101 -0.66 -11.38 12.20
N ALA A 102 -1.49 -12.42 12.03
CA ALA A 102 -2.22 -13.10 13.10
C ALA A 102 -1.56 -14.45 13.51
N HIS A 103 -0.23 -14.58 13.33
CA HIS A 103 0.57 -15.76 13.68
C HIS A 103 0.13 -17.06 12.98
N SER A 104 -0.54 -16.94 11.84
CA SER A 104 -1.11 -18.10 11.15
C SER A 104 -1.04 -17.96 9.63
N LEU A 105 -1.12 -19.09 8.94
CA LEU A 105 -1.32 -19.17 7.50
C LEU A 105 -2.68 -19.78 7.20
N LEU A 106 -3.23 -19.51 6.01
CA LEU A 106 -4.50 -20.10 5.54
C LEU A 106 -5.63 -19.93 6.57
N PHE A 107 -5.88 -18.68 7.02
CA PHE A 107 -6.95 -18.37 7.98
C PHE A 107 -6.91 -19.18 9.30
N GLY A 108 -5.69 -19.48 9.80
CA GLY A 108 -5.51 -20.17 11.08
C GLY A 108 -5.26 -21.67 11.00
N LEU A 109 -5.25 -22.27 9.80
CA LEU A 109 -4.99 -23.70 9.62
C LEU A 109 -3.56 -24.12 10.01
N ILE A 110 -2.57 -23.26 9.76
CA ILE A 110 -1.15 -23.52 10.04
C ILE A 110 -0.66 -22.43 10.99
N LYS A 111 -0.30 -22.79 12.21
CA LYS A 111 0.33 -21.87 13.15
C LYS A 111 1.80 -21.67 12.79
N LEU A 112 2.23 -20.40 12.75
CA LEU A 112 3.63 -20.06 12.56
C LEU A 112 4.38 -20.10 13.89
N PRO A 113 5.69 -20.43 13.88
CA PRO A 113 6.47 -20.47 15.11
C PRO A 113 6.64 -19.05 15.69
N ASP A 114 6.43 -18.91 17.00
CA ASP A 114 6.51 -17.64 17.73
C ASP A 114 7.92 -17.00 17.67
N SER A 115 8.93 -17.78 17.31
CA SER A 115 10.30 -17.27 17.13
C SER A 115 10.42 -16.19 16.06
N LEU A 116 9.54 -16.19 15.04
CA LEU A 116 9.50 -15.17 13.97
C LEU A 116 8.93 -13.82 14.46
N TYR A 117 8.15 -13.85 15.54
CA TYR A 117 7.45 -12.70 16.09
C TYR A 117 8.17 -12.06 17.31
N LYS A 118 9.33 -12.60 17.70
CA LYS A 118 10.14 -12.07 18.81
C LYS A 118 10.86 -10.76 18.49
N SER A 119 11.02 -10.43 17.21
CA SER A 119 11.77 -9.26 16.76
C SER A 119 10.92 -8.41 15.82
N ASN A 120 10.88 -7.11 16.08
CA ASN A 120 10.20 -6.14 15.21
C ASN A 120 10.98 -5.84 13.91
N LEU A 121 12.14 -6.47 13.68
CA LEU A 121 12.92 -6.28 12.46
C LEU A 121 12.19 -6.75 11.20
N LEU A 122 11.35 -7.78 11.33
CA LEU A 122 10.54 -8.34 10.25
C LEU A 122 9.14 -7.70 10.15
N CYS A 123 8.89 -6.64 10.91
CA CYS A 123 7.65 -5.86 10.85
C CYS A 123 7.24 -5.49 9.41
N PRO A 124 8.11 -5.04 8.49
CA PRO A 124 7.70 -4.75 7.12
C PRO A 124 7.10 -5.95 6.37
N LEU A 125 7.44 -7.17 6.74
CA LEU A 125 6.92 -8.40 6.12
C LEU A 125 5.61 -8.91 6.77
N GLY A 126 5.25 -8.41 7.96
CA GLY A 126 4.06 -8.84 8.68
C GLY A 126 4.35 -9.63 9.97
N PHE A 127 5.63 -9.76 10.37
CA PHE A 127 6.05 -10.43 11.58
C PHE A 127 6.46 -9.40 12.63
N PHE A 128 5.68 -9.27 13.70
CA PHE A 128 5.92 -8.30 14.77
C PHE A 128 5.45 -8.86 16.12
N GLY A 129 6.06 -8.39 17.22
CA GLY A 129 5.71 -8.82 18.58
C GLY A 129 4.43 -8.18 19.10
N ASP A 130 3.91 -8.71 20.23
CA ASP A 130 2.66 -8.27 20.85
C ASP A 130 2.70 -6.79 21.30
N ASP A 131 3.89 -6.24 21.55
CA ASP A 131 4.10 -4.85 21.96
C ASP A 131 4.14 -3.86 20.78
N PHE A 132 3.98 -4.35 19.53
CA PHE A 132 4.05 -3.50 18.35
C PHE A 132 2.74 -2.77 18.13
N PHE A 133 2.79 -1.44 18.15
CA PHE A 133 1.68 -0.57 17.81
C PHE A 133 2.04 0.34 16.64
N SER A 134 1.14 0.45 15.66
CA SER A 134 1.26 1.41 14.57
C SER A 134 -0.14 1.82 14.12
N ALA A 135 -0.39 3.12 14.04
CA ALA A 135 -1.71 3.68 13.70
C ALA A 135 -2.14 3.38 12.25
N ASP A 136 -1.17 3.27 11.33
CA ASP A 136 -1.39 2.88 9.93
C ASP A 136 -0.36 1.80 9.58
N TYR A 137 -0.75 0.53 9.72
CA TYR A 137 0.12 -0.60 9.48
C TYR A 137 -0.34 -1.43 8.29
N PHE A 138 0.53 -1.51 7.28
CA PHE A 138 0.30 -2.32 6.08
C PHE A 138 1.52 -3.21 5.80
N PRO A 139 1.50 -4.49 6.20
CA PRO A 139 2.60 -5.41 5.94
C PRO A 139 2.77 -5.67 4.45
N LEU A 140 4.01 -5.89 4.02
CA LEU A 140 4.30 -6.21 2.63
C LEU A 140 3.62 -7.51 2.19
N LEU A 141 3.62 -8.52 3.06
CA LEU A 141 2.82 -9.73 2.91
C LEU A 141 1.49 -9.53 3.65
N PRO A 142 0.34 -9.64 3.05
CA PRO A 142 -0.03 -10.18 1.73
C PRO A 142 -0.10 -9.14 0.59
N TRP A 143 0.03 -7.83 0.88
CA TRP A 143 -0.29 -6.73 -0.03
C TRP A 143 0.55 -6.71 -1.31
N LEU A 144 1.79 -7.23 -1.27
CA LEU A 144 2.61 -7.42 -2.47
C LEU A 144 1.92 -8.28 -3.52
N PHE A 145 1.27 -9.38 -3.10
CA PHE A 145 0.59 -10.28 -4.03
C PHE A 145 -0.67 -9.64 -4.61
N MET A 146 -1.36 -8.83 -3.81
CA MET A 146 -2.51 -8.04 -4.30
C MET A 146 -2.06 -7.00 -5.33
N PHE A 147 -0.95 -6.31 -5.09
CA PHE A 147 -0.33 -5.37 -6.04
C PHE A 147 0.06 -6.07 -7.34
N LEU A 148 0.70 -7.24 -7.27
CA LEU A 148 1.08 -8.02 -8.46
C LEU A 148 -0.14 -8.53 -9.22
N THR A 149 -1.23 -8.92 -8.54
CA THR A 149 -2.51 -9.25 -9.16
C THR A 149 -3.04 -8.07 -9.99
N GLY A 150 -3.00 -6.85 -9.44
CA GLY A 150 -3.34 -5.62 -10.16
C GLY A 150 -2.46 -5.38 -11.39
N ALA A 151 -1.16 -5.68 -11.30
CA ALA A 151 -0.24 -5.58 -12.43
C ALA A 151 -0.59 -6.58 -13.56
N PHE A 152 -1.01 -7.80 -13.24
CA PHE A 152 -1.50 -8.77 -14.23
C PHE A 152 -2.83 -8.33 -14.86
N ILE A 153 -3.76 -7.78 -14.08
CA ILE A 153 -5.02 -7.20 -14.60
C ILE A 153 -4.69 -6.04 -15.55
N GLY A 154 -3.72 -5.20 -15.25
CA GLY A 154 -3.26 -4.14 -16.13
C GLY A 154 -2.79 -4.65 -17.50
N ARG A 155 -2.11 -5.80 -17.55
CA ARG A 155 -1.71 -6.43 -18.83
C ARG A 155 -2.91 -6.89 -19.68
N TYR A 156 -3.98 -7.36 -19.05
CA TYR A 156 -5.24 -7.67 -19.77
C TYR A 156 -5.87 -6.40 -20.34
N ALA A 157 -5.82 -5.31 -19.58
CA ALA A 157 -6.30 -4.01 -20.04
C ALA A 157 -5.50 -3.50 -21.24
N GLU A 158 -4.17 -3.61 -21.22
CA GLU A 158 -3.28 -3.26 -22.35
C GLU A 158 -3.56 -4.11 -23.59
N ALA A 159 -3.88 -5.38 -23.42
CA ALA A 159 -4.23 -6.29 -24.52
C ALA A 159 -5.62 -6.05 -25.11
N GLY A 160 -6.39 -5.06 -24.61
CA GLY A 160 -7.74 -4.76 -25.09
C GLY A 160 -8.78 -5.81 -24.70
N ALA A 161 -8.52 -6.62 -23.67
CA ALA A 161 -9.39 -7.73 -23.30
C ALA A 161 -10.66 -7.30 -22.55
N PHE A 162 -10.78 -6.03 -22.16
CA PHE A 162 -11.96 -5.49 -21.49
C PHE A 162 -12.95 -4.85 -22.47
N PRO A 163 -14.24 -4.76 -22.11
CA PRO A 163 -15.24 -4.03 -22.89
C PRO A 163 -14.84 -2.55 -23.07
N GLU A 164 -15.12 -1.99 -24.27
CA GLU A 164 -14.80 -0.58 -24.59
C GLU A 164 -15.33 0.44 -23.59
N ALA A 165 -16.41 0.10 -22.87
CA ALA A 165 -17.01 0.95 -21.85
C ALA A 165 -16.05 1.26 -20.68
N LEU A 166 -15.09 0.37 -20.39
CA LEU A 166 -14.09 0.55 -19.31
C LEU A 166 -12.92 1.42 -19.73
N TYR A 167 -12.66 1.59 -21.02
CA TYR A 167 -11.59 2.47 -21.53
C TYR A 167 -12.02 3.93 -21.68
N LYS A 168 -13.34 4.21 -21.69
CA LYS A 168 -13.85 5.58 -21.80
C LYS A 168 -13.86 6.26 -20.42
N SER A 169 -13.00 7.27 -20.25
CA SER A 169 -13.02 8.11 -19.06
C SER A 169 -14.34 8.88 -19.00
N ARG A 170 -15.24 8.48 -18.08
CA ARG A 170 -16.57 9.12 -17.89
C ARG A 170 -16.54 10.28 -16.91
N CYS A 171 -15.53 10.34 -16.03
CA CYS A 171 -15.47 11.34 -14.97
C CYS A 171 -14.08 12.00 -14.90
N LYS A 172 -13.98 13.24 -15.40
CA LYS A 172 -12.74 14.04 -15.36
C LYS A 172 -12.25 14.30 -13.92
N PHE A 173 -13.18 14.39 -12.96
CA PHE A 173 -12.86 14.61 -11.56
C PHE A 173 -12.11 13.43 -10.95
N LEU A 174 -12.59 12.17 -11.17
CA LEU A 174 -11.91 10.97 -10.72
C LEU A 174 -10.50 10.84 -11.34
N GLN A 175 -10.38 11.18 -12.63
CA GLN A 175 -9.07 11.15 -13.31
C GLN A 175 -8.10 12.17 -12.70
N LYS A 176 -8.56 13.37 -12.34
CA LYS A 176 -7.73 14.39 -11.69
C LYS A 176 -7.36 13.98 -10.26
N ALA A 177 -8.31 13.41 -9.52
CA ALA A 177 -8.08 12.87 -8.17
C ALA A 177 -7.07 11.73 -8.20
N GLY A 178 -7.18 10.78 -9.13
CA GLY A 178 -6.21 9.70 -9.29
C GLY A 178 -4.80 10.18 -9.60
N LYS A 179 -4.64 11.22 -10.44
CA LYS A 179 -3.33 11.82 -10.72
C LYS A 179 -2.67 12.45 -9.49
N ASN A 180 -3.46 12.94 -8.54
CA ASN A 180 -2.99 13.62 -7.33
C ASN A 180 -3.20 12.77 -6.07
N SER A 181 -3.43 11.47 -6.20
CA SER A 181 -3.74 10.57 -5.08
C SER A 181 -2.69 10.59 -3.97
N LEU A 182 -1.40 10.71 -4.32
CA LEU A 182 -0.31 10.83 -3.35
C LEU A 182 -0.45 12.10 -2.49
N TRP A 183 -0.73 13.24 -3.12
CA TRP A 183 -0.93 14.50 -2.41
C TRP A 183 -2.18 14.50 -1.54
N ILE A 184 -3.27 13.91 -2.05
CA ILE A 184 -4.51 13.74 -1.29
C ILE A 184 -4.23 12.88 -0.06
N TYR A 185 -3.48 11.79 -0.22
CA TYR A 185 -3.09 10.91 0.88
C TYR A 185 -2.20 11.64 1.90
N LEU A 186 -1.19 12.38 1.48
CA LEU A 186 -0.30 13.10 2.39
C LEU A 186 -1.00 14.23 3.15
N LEU A 187 -1.96 14.90 2.51
CA LEU A 187 -2.65 16.06 3.10
C LEU A 187 -3.86 15.69 3.96
N HIS A 188 -4.48 14.50 3.75
CA HIS A 188 -5.70 14.18 4.50
C HIS A 188 -5.45 13.99 5.99
N GLN A 189 -4.33 13.40 6.40
CA GLN A 189 -3.99 13.20 7.82
C GLN A 189 -3.79 14.53 8.55
N PRO A 190 -2.90 15.45 8.12
CA PRO A 190 -2.78 16.77 8.71
C PRO A 190 -4.10 17.55 8.74
N ALA A 191 -4.91 17.43 7.67
CA ALA A 191 -6.22 18.10 7.61
C ALA A 191 -7.18 17.55 8.67
N LEU A 192 -7.25 16.23 8.87
CA LEU A 192 -8.06 15.61 9.91
C LEU A 192 -7.61 16.04 11.31
N TYR A 193 -6.29 16.05 11.58
CA TYR A 193 -5.77 16.54 12.85
C TYR A 193 -6.13 18.01 13.09
N ALA A 194 -6.00 18.86 12.08
CA ALA A 194 -6.37 20.27 12.20
C ALA A 194 -7.86 20.44 12.50
N ILE A 195 -8.72 19.68 11.83
CA ILE A 195 -10.19 19.70 12.06
C ILE A 195 -10.49 19.22 13.49
N MET A 196 -9.90 18.14 13.95
CA MET A 196 -10.09 17.61 15.31
C MET A 196 -9.65 18.63 16.36
N TYR A 197 -8.50 19.28 16.13
CA TYR A 197 -8.01 20.33 17.03
C TYR A 197 -8.96 21.54 17.11
N ILE A 198 -9.48 21.99 15.97
CA ILE A 198 -10.46 23.09 15.91
C ILE A 198 -11.75 22.72 16.65
N ILE A 199 -12.26 21.51 16.43
CA ILE A 199 -13.47 21.03 17.13
C ILE A 199 -13.23 20.98 18.65
N SER A 200 -12.11 20.41 19.09
CA SER A 200 -11.74 20.33 20.50
C SER A 200 -11.64 21.73 21.13
N PHE A 201 -11.04 22.68 20.42
CA PHE A 201 -10.92 24.06 20.87
C PHE A 201 -12.27 24.77 21.00
N ILE A 202 -13.18 24.55 20.02
CA ILE A 202 -14.54 25.12 20.08
C ILE A 202 -15.33 24.50 21.24
N MET A 203 -15.19 23.18 21.48
CA MET A 203 -15.85 22.54 22.63
C MET A 203 -15.34 23.07 23.96
N LEU A 204 -14.02 23.35 24.06
CA LEU A 204 -13.43 23.91 25.28
C LEU A 204 -13.92 25.36 25.55
N LEU A 205 -14.21 26.12 24.50
CA LEU A 205 -14.75 27.48 24.63
C LEU A 205 -16.25 27.51 24.94
N ALA A 206 -16.96 26.41 24.68
CA ALA A 206 -18.41 26.29 24.91
C ALA A 206 -18.78 25.70 26.29
N LEU A 207 -17.78 25.21 27.04
CA LEU A 207 -17.88 24.73 28.43
C LEU A 207 -17.45 25.82 29.42
#